data_17cd3e9c95cfef853bec48d2dd09d040
#
_entry.id   17cd3e9c95cfef853bec48d2dd09d040
#
_cell.length_a   1.000
_cell.length_b   1.000
_cell.length_c   1.000
_cell.angle_alpha   90.00
_cell.angle_beta   90.00
_cell.angle_gamma   90.00
#
_symmetry.space_group_name_H-M   'P 1'
#
loop_
_entity.id
_entity.type
_entity.pdbx_description
1 polymer ?
#
loop_
_entity_poly.entity_id
_entity_poly.type
_entity_poly.pdbx_seq_one_letter_code
_entity_poly.pdbx_strand_id
1 'polypeptide(L)'
;LIDFIDMKKHGYQEKLLRRLREEFRRDIKKVSVLNITSLGIVQVIRQREKENIMDMISFSCPLCSGSGYLKSPLILLDELEVELRKYLYHRELKKGNILVLAPGYMKSYFDKNQSFLESKYGVSMNIKYEDYMNGVKLL
;
A
#
# COMPACT_ATOMS: atom_id res chain seq x y z
N LEU A 1 -8.30 19.99 5.52
CA LEU A 1 -8.48 20.36 6.93
C LEU A 1 -7.62 21.58 7.22
N ILE A 2 -8.17 22.54 7.96
CA ILE A 2 -7.46 23.78 8.37
C ILE A 2 -7.56 23.86 9.89
N ASP A 3 -6.42 23.89 10.54
CA ASP A 3 -6.31 24.10 11.99
C ASP A 3 -6.14 25.60 12.25
N PHE A 4 -7.07 26.19 13.01
CA PHE A 4 -7.03 27.60 13.34
C PHE A 4 -6.63 27.80 14.80
N ILE A 5 -5.93 28.89 15.04
CA ILE A 5 -5.57 29.34 16.40
C ILE A 5 -6.84 29.48 17.26
N ASP A 6 -6.78 29.05 18.50
CA ASP A 6 -7.87 29.14 19.46
C ASP A 6 -8.42 30.58 19.59
N MET A 7 -9.71 30.70 19.34
CA MET A 7 -10.41 32.00 19.44
C MET A 7 -11.20 32.09 20.73
N LYS A 8 -10.77 32.92 21.63
CA LYS A 8 -11.42 33.12 22.93
C LYS A 8 -12.84 33.71 22.86
N LYS A 9 -13.26 34.33 21.74
CA LYS A 9 -14.58 34.95 21.55
C LYS A 9 -15.37 34.20 20.49
N HIS A 10 -16.53 33.65 20.84
CA HIS A 10 -17.41 32.92 19.92
C HIS A 10 -17.74 33.67 18.62
N GLY A 11 -17.97 34.99 18.65
CA GLY A 11 -18.29 35.75 17.46
C GLY A 11 -17.16 35.83 16.41
N TYR A 12 -15.93 35.49 16.75
CA TYR A 12 -14.82 35.47 15.78
C TYR A 12 -14.83 34.17 14.93
N GLN A 13 -15.26 33.06 15.47
CA GLN A 13 -15.40 31.83 14.71
C GLN A 13 -16.46 31.99 13.61
N GLU A 14 -17.60 32.60 13.93
CA GLU A 14 -18.64 32.86 12.93
C GLU A 14 -18.18 33.81 11.84
N LYS A 15 -17.47 34.89 12.22
CA LYS A 15 -16.88 35.83 11.25
C LYS A 15 -15.88 35.13 10.33
N LEU A 16 -15.04 34.28 10.87
CA LEU A 16 -14.06 33.51 10.11
C LEU A 16 -14.76 32.59 9.10
N LEU A 17 -15.73 31.78 9.55
CA LEU A 17 -16.48 30.87 8.67
C LEU A 17 -17.22 31.63 7.56
N ARG A 18 -17.83 32.77 7.90
CA ARG A 18 -18.49 33.60 6.90
C ARG A 18 -17.49 34.09 5.85
N ARG A 19 -16.33 34.59 6.27
CA ARG A 19 -15.29 35.10 5.36
C ARG A 19 -14.73 33.97 4.49
N LEU A 20 -14.49 32.81 5.05
CA LEU A 20 -14.05 31.64 4.29
C LEU A 20 -15.08 31.24 3.22
N ARG A 21 -16.37 31.18 3.59
CA ARG A 21 -17.43 30.87 2.62
C ARG A 21 -17.54 31.92 1.50
N GLU A 22 -17.35 33.18 1.82
CA GLU A 22 -17.33 34.27 0.84
C GLU A 22 -16.18 34.12 -0.16
N GLU A 23 -14.96 33.84 0.33
CA GLU A 23 -13.79 33.69 -0.53
C GLU A 23 -13.90 32.40 -1.40
N PHE A 24 -14.38 31.30 -0.86
CA PHE A 24 -14.57 30.08 -1.64
C PHE A 24 -15.71 30.14 -2.66
N ARG A 25 -16.62 31.13 -2.59
CA ARG A 25 -17.61 31.37 -3.66
C ARG A 25 -16.97 31.77 -4.99
N ARG A 26 -15.73 32.25 -4.96
CA ARG A 26 -14.98 32.60 -6.18
C ARG A 26 -14.32 31.39 -6.83
N ASP A 27 -14.30 30.24 -6.17
CA ASP A 27 -13.77 29.03 -6.77
C ASP A 27 -14.73 28.53 -7.85
N ILE A 28 -14.18 28.20 -9.02
CA ILE A 28 -14.93 27.65 -10.16
C ILE A 28 -15.58 26.31 -9.81
N LYS A 29 -15.04 25.62 -8.80
CA LYS A 29 -15.51 24.30 -8.37
C LYS A 29 -16.40 24.40 -7.13
N LYS A 30 -17.29 23.43 -7.00
CA LYS A 30 -18.15 23.35 -5.82
C LYS A 30 -17.33 23.13 -4.55
N VAL A 31 -17.29 24.13 -3.69
CA VAL A 31 -16.62 24.07 -2.38
C VAL A 31 -17.66 24.18 -1.28
N SER A 32 -17.53 23.33 -0.26
CA SER A 32 -18.34 23.39 0.96
C SER A 32 -17.44 23.60 2.16
N VAL A 33 -17.68 24.68 2.90
CA VAL A 33 -17.00 24.96 4.17
C VAL A 33 -17.92 24.54 5.31
N LEU A 34 -17.53 23.49 6.03
CA LEU A 34 -18.25 22.98 7.19
C LEU A 34 -17.98 23.83 8.44
N ASN A 35 -18.71 23.56 9.52
CA ASN A 35 -18.53 24.26 10.78
C ASN A 35 -17.19 23.89 11.44
N ILE A 36 -16.73 24.74 12.36
CA ILE A 36 -15.55 24.46 13.19
C ILE A 36 -15.89 23.33 14.15
N THR A 37 -15.01 22.33 14.23
CA THR A 37 -15.14 21.24 15.21
C THR A 37 -14.81 21.74 16.62
N SER A 38 -15.12 20.92 17.63
CA SER A 38 -14.69 21.17 19.02
C SER A 38 -13.18 21.26 19.22
N LEU A 39 -12.41 20.74 18.27
CA LEU A 39 -10.95 20.80 18.25
C LEU A 39 -10.38 22.03 17.49
N GLY A 40 -11.23 22.99 17.09
CA GLY A 40 -10.78 24.17 16.34
C GLY A 40 -10.53 23.93 14.85
N ILE A 41 -10.83 22.75 14.33
CA ILE A 41 -10.53 22.38 12.94
C ILE A 41 -11.71 22.72 12.02
N VAL A 42 -11.42 23.46 10.94
CA VAL A 42 -12.36 23.70 9.84
C VAL A 42 -12.17 22.66 8.74
N GLN A 43 -13.26 22.09 8.30
CA GLN A 43 -13.29 21.15 7.19
C GLN A 43 -13.75 21.86 5.91
N VAL A 44 -12.95 21.77 4.86
CA VAL A 44 -13.29 22.26 3.53
C VAL A 44 -13.35 21.08 2.58
N ILE A 45 -14.48 20.91 1.92
CA ILE A 45 -14.70 19.88 0.90
C ILE A 45 -14.73 20.58 -0.46
N ARG A 46 -13.87 20.16 -1.37
CA ARG A 46 -13.83 20.64 -2.76
C ARG A 46 -14.08 19.47 -3.70
N GLN A 47 -15.10 19.59 -4.50
CA GLN A 47 -15.44 18.54 -5.46
C GLN A 47 -14.40 18.52 -6.59
N ARG A 48 -13.82 17.35 -6.85
CA ARG A 48 -12.96 17.12 -8.00
C ARG A 48 -13.83 16.70 -9.18
N GLU A 49 -13.72 17.40 -10.28
CA GLU A 49 -14.45 17.10 -11.52
C GLU A 49 -13.60 16.38 -12.55
N LYS A 50 -12.29 16.40 -12.35
CA LYS A 50 -11.34 15.73 -13.26
C LYS A 50 -10.52 14.72 -12.49
N GLU A 51 -10.14 13.67 -13.21
CA GLU A 51 -9.17 12.70 -12.72
C GLU A 51 -7.86 13.39 -12.33
N ASN A 52 -7.14 12.78 -11.41
CA ASN A 52 -5.83 13.29 -11.01
C ASN A 52 -4.88 13.20 -12.22
N ILE A 53 -4.11 14.25 -12.48
CA ILE A 53 -3.13 14.26 -13.57
C ILE A 53 -2.17 13.08 -13.46
N MET A 54 -1.78 12.70 -12.24
CA MET A 54 -0.89 11.56 -12.00
C MET A 54 -1.54 10.23 -12.47
N ASP A 55 -2.85 10.08 -12.28
CA ASP A 55 -3.57 8.88 -12.72
C ASP A 55 -3.68 8.81 -14.26
N MET A 56 -3.62 9.96 -14.92
CA MET A 56 -3.65 10.07 -16.40
C MET A 56 -2.29 9.83 -17.06
N ILE A 57 -1.18 10.20 -16.40
CA ILE A 57 0.17 10.19 -16.99
C ILE A 57 1.11 9.14 -16.40
N SER A 58 0.68 8.41 -15.38
CA SER A 58 1.51 7.41 -14.71
C SER A 58 0.70 6.15 -14.37
N PHE A 59 1.40 5.09 -14.11
CA PHE A 59 0.85 3.84 -13.57
C PHE A 59 1.63 3.41 -12.34
N SER A 60 1.00 2.63 -11.49
CA SER A 60 1.66 2.14 -10.26
C SER A 60 2.88 1.29 -10.59
N CYS A 61 3.96 1.51 -9.88
CA CYS A 61 5.17 0.71 -10.04
C CYS A 61 4.86 -0.78 -9.77
N PRO A 62 5.11 -1.69 -10.73
CA PRO A 62 4.79 -3.11 -10.56
C PRO A 62 5.62 -3.79 -9.45
N LEU A 63 6.79 -3.25 -9.11
CA LEU A 63 7.63 -3.78 -8.03
C LEU A 63 7.09 -3.47 -6.64
N CYS A 64 6.70 -2.23 -6.38
CA CYS A 64 6.30 -1.81 -5.04
C CYS A 64 4.80 -1.48 -4.92
N SER A 65 4.05 -1.57 -6.02
CA SER A 65 2.62 -1.23 -6.08
C SER A 65 2.29 0.16 -5.49
N GLY A 66 3.23 1.11 -5.64
CA GLY A 66 3.09 2.48 -5.16
C GLY A 66 3.56 2.72 -3.72
N SER A 67 4.04 1.70 -3.00
CA SER A 67 4.54 1.86 -1.61
C SER A 67 5.90 2.57 -1.52
N GLY A 68 6.70 2.53 -2.58
CA GLY A 68 8.09 3.01 -2.60
C GLY A 68 9.09 2.08 -1.92
N TYR A 69 8.66 0.94 -1.39
CA TYR A 69 9.50 -0.02 -0.66
C TYR A 69 9.37 -1.42 -1.24
N LEU A 70 10.46 -2.17 -1.20
CA LEU A 70 10.46 -3.61 -1.49
C LEU A 70 10.43 -4.40 -0.19
N LYS A 71 9.83 -5.57 -0.22
CA LYS A 71 9.83 -6.48 0.92
C LYS A 71 11.24 -6.97 1.22
N SER A 72 11.59 -7.05 2.49
CA SER A 72 12.89 -7.58 2.90
C SER A 72 12.98 -9.09 2.63
N PRO A 73 14.20 -9.64 2.47
CA PRO A 73 14.42 -11.07 2.30
C PRO A 73 13.79 -11.93 3.38
N LEU A 74 13.81 -11.50 4.63
CA LEU A 74 13.21 -12.22 5.74
C LEU A 74 11.69 -12.36 5.61
N ILE A 75 11.02 -11.28 5.25
CA ILE A 75 9.57 -11.28 5.06
C ILE A 75 9.17 -12.19 3.89
N LEU A 76 9.94 -12.18 2.80
CA LEU A 76 9.67 -13.04 1.65
C LEU A 76 9.92 -14.52 1.93
N LEU A 77 10.89 -14.85 2.80
CA LEU A 77 11.05 -16.22 3.29
C LEU A 77 9.88 -16.66 4.15
N ASP A 78 9.44 -15.83 5.09
CA ASP A 78 8.27 -16.11 5.91
C ASP A 78 7.01 -16.34 5.04
N GLU A 79 6.80 -15.50 4.03
CA GLU A 79 5.70 -15.68 3.07
C GLU A 79 5.82 -17.03 2.33
N LEU A 80 7.03 -17.36 1.87
CA LEU A 80 7.27 -18.65 1.21
C LEU A 80 6.98 -19.83 2.15
N GLU A 81 7.43 -19.76 3.40
CA GLU A 81 7.15 -20.81 4.37
C GLU A 81 5.65 -20.96 4.67
N VAL A 82 4.92 -19.86 4.77
CA VAL A 82 3.46 -19.89 4.96
C VAL A 82 2.77 -20.54 3.75
N GLU A 83 3.16 -20.17 2.54
CA GLU A 83 2.58 -20.76 1.33
C GLU A 83 2.95 -22.23 1.17
N LEU A 84 4.18 -22.64 1.48
CA LEU A 84 4.60 -24.05 1.49
C LEU A 84 3.78 -24.88 2.49
N ARG A 85 3.55 -24.37 3.71
CA ARG A 85 2.70 -25.06 4.70
C ARG A 85 1.27 -25.23 4.21
N LYS A 86 0.68 -24.20 3.63
CA LYS A 86 -0.68 -24.28 3.05
C LYS A 86 -0.73 -25.28 1.90
N TYR A 87 0.24 -25.23 1.00
CA TYR A 87 0.32 -26.11 -0.15
C TYR A 87 0.41 -27.57 0.27
N LEU A 88 1.27 -27.87 1.24
CA LEU A 88 1.46 -29.24 1.76
C LEU A 88 0.24 -29.74 2.53
N TYR A 89 -0.44 -28.85 3.27
CA TYR A 89 -1.66 -29.20 4.00
C TYR A 89 -2.82 -29.57 3.06
N HIS A 90 -2.98 -28.81 1.96
CA HIS A 90 -4.12 -29.03 1.05
C HIS A 90 -3.96 -30.18 0.07
N ARG A 91 -2.74 -30.64 -0.22
CA ARG A 91 -2.51 -31.62 -1.28
C ARG A 91 -2.15 -33.03 -0.82
N GLU A 92 -2.00 -33.29 0.48
CA GLU A 92 -1.50 -34.58 0.98
C GLU A 92 -0.24 -35.13 0.26
N LEU A 93 0.48 -34.24 -0.43
CA LEU A 93 1.57 -34.61 -1.33
C LEU A 93 2.85 -34.88 -0.56
N LYS A 94 3.14 -36.12 -0.41
CA LYS A 94 4.48 -36.63 -0.09
C LYS A 94 5.39 -36.43 -1.31
N LYS A 95 6.40 -35.53 -1.17
CA LYS A 95 7.52 -35.37 -2.13
C LYS A 95 7.09 -34.96 -3.55
N GLY A 96 6.95 -33.69 -3.79
CA GLY A 96 6.72 -33.12 -5.12
C GLY A 96 7.77 -32.09 -5.51
N ASN A 97 7.91 -31.87 -6.80
CA ASN A 97 8.66 -30.76 -7.35
C ASN A 97 7.73 -29.54 -7.35
N ILE A 98 8.11 -28.49 -6.64
CA ILE A 98 7.30 -27.27 -6.50
C ILE A 98 7.98 -26.18 -7.31
N LEU A 99 7.24 -25.53 -8.20
CA LEU A 99 7.71 -24.33 -8.89
C LEU A 99 7.45 -23.10 -8.01
N VAL A 100 8.50 -22.39 -7.68
CA VAL A 100 8.45 -21.16 -6.88
C VAL A 100 8.77 -19.98 -7.80
N LEU A 101 7.88 -19.02 -7.88
CA LEU A 101 8.18 -17.72 -8.48
C LEU A 101 8.65 -16.76 -7.38
N ALA A 102 9.79 -16.13 -7.59
CA ALA A 102 10.40 -15.22 -6.64
C ALA A 102 10.97 -13.96 -7.33
N PRO A 103 11.05 -12.82 -6.62
CA PRO A 103 11.64 -11.62 -7.18
C PRO A 103 13.12 -11.80 -7.52
N GLY A 104 13.57 -11.25 -8.66
CA GLY A 104 14.94 -11.34 -9.13
C GLY A 104 15.98 -10.80 -8.13
N TYR A 105 15.64 -9.75 -7.38
CA TYR A 105 16.55 -9.18 -6.35
C TYR A 105 16.79 -10.12 -5.15
N MET A 106 16.01 -11.19 -5.03
CA MET A 106 16.13 -12.18 -3.96
C MET A 106 17.03 -13.37 -4.30
N LYS A 107 17.51 -13.46 -5.56
CA LYS A 107 18.22 -14.64 -6.06
C LYS A 107 19.35 -15.11 -5.15
N SER A 108 20.27 -14.23 -4.80
CA SER A 108 21.43 -14.60 -3.96
C SER A 108 21.03 -15.09 -2.56
N TYR A 109 19.88 -14.66 -2.05
CA TYR A 109 19.38 -15.06 -0.75
C TYR A 109 18.66 -16.40 -0.81
N PHE A 110 17.83 -16.62 -1.82
CA PHE A 110 17.15 -17.90 -2.01
C PHE A 110 18.14 -19.01 -2.35
N ASP A 111 19.11 -18.77 -3.21
CA ASP A 111 20.13 -19.76 -3.58
C ASP A 111 20.90 -20.29 -2.35
N LYS A 112 21.11 -19.45 -1.34
CA LYS A 112 21.76 -19.83 -0.06
C LYS A 112 20.85 -20.64 0.88
N ASN A 113 19.54 -20.44 0.83
CA ASN A 113 18.60 -21.01 1.77
C ASN A 113 17.74 -22.12 1.17
N GLN A 114 17.83 -22.37 -0.13
CA GLN A 114 17.01 -23.35 -0.83
C GLN A 114 17.17 -24.77 -0.25
N SER A 115 18.40 -25.24 -0.10
CA SER A 115 18.67 -26.58 0.42
C SER A 115 18.15 -26.79 1.84
N PHE A 116 18.20 -25.73 2.68
CA PHE A 116 17.63 -25.78 4.01
C PHE A 116 16.09 -25.91 3.97
N LEU A 117 15.43 -25.13 3.12
CA LEU A 117 13.97 -25.17 2.97
C LEU A 117 13.51 -26.52 2.39
N GLU A 118 14.20 -27.02 1.38
CA GLU A 118 13.93 -28.34 0.78
C GLU A 118 14.03 -29.46 1.81
N SER A 119 15.08 -29.43 2.63
CA SER A 119 15.28 -30.41 3.73
C SER A 119 14.20 -30.27 4.80
N LYS A 120 13.86 -29.02 5.20
CA LYS A 120 12.88 -28.75 6.25
C LYS A 120 11.46 -29.21 5.88
N TYR A 121 11.07 -29.03 4.63
CA TYR A 121 9.72 -29.35 4.16
C TYR A 121 9.62 -30.68 3.38
N GLY A 122 10.73 -31.33 3.10
CA GLY A 122 10.77 -32.59 2.35
C GLY A 122 10.31 -32.46 0.90
N VAL A 123 10.52 -31.30 0.29
CA VAL A 123 10.11 -30.98 -1.09
C VAL A 123 11.32 -30.59 -1.91
N SER A 124 11.25 -30.76 -3.23
CA SER A 124 12.23 -30.17 -4.16
C SER A 124 11.64 -28.90 -4.77
N MET A 125 12.41 -27.83 -4.79
CA MET A 125 11.95 -26.53 -5.29
C MET A 125 12.70 -26.13 -6.55
N ASN A 126 11.94 -25.78 -7.59
CA ASN A 126 12.49 -25.10 -8.76
C ASN A 126 12.14 -23.62 -8.68
N ILE A 127 13.15 -22.77 -8.47
CA ILE A 127 12.93 -21.34 -8.27
C ILE A 127 13.14 -20.60 -9.59
N LYS A 128 12.09 -19.94 -10.06
CA LYS A 128 12.13 -19.07 -11.22
C LYS A 128 12.06 -17.60 -10.75
N TYR A 129 12.97 -16.79 -11.24
CA TYR A 129 13.09 -15.39 -10.85
C TYR A 129 12.39 -14.47 -11.85
N GLU A 130 11.60 -13.54 -11.34
CA GLU A 130 10.84 -12.57 -12.13
C GLU A 130 11.20 -11.14 -11.69
N ASP A 131 11.56 -10.27 -12.64
CA ASP A 131 12.06 -8.91 -12.32
C ASP A 131 10.99 -7.95 -11.79
N TYR A 132 9.72 -8.20 -12.12
CA TYR A 132 8.60 -7.30 -11.79
C TYR A 132 7.67 -7.90 -10.73
N MET A 133 8.21 -8.60 -9.76
CA MET A 133 7.46 -9.24 -8.70
C MET A 133 7.89 -8.75 -7.32
N ASN A 134 6.94 -8.51 -6.43
CA ASN A 134 7.19 -8.10 -5.03
C ASN A 134 6.52 -9.08 -4.05
N GLY A 135 6.78 -10.34 -4.20
CA GLY A 135 6.23 -11.42 -3.38
C GLY A 135 6.72 -12.76 -3.87
N VAL A 136 6.33 -13.84 -3.20
CA VAL A 136 6.56 -15.21 -3.63
C VAL A 136 5.26 -15.89 -4.00
N LYS A 137 5.30 -16.79 -4.98
CA LYS A 137 4.13 -17.55 -5.42
C LYS A 137 4.52 -18.99 -5.70
N LEU A 138 3.71 -19.93 -5.25
CA LEU A 138 3.81 -21.35 -5.59
C LEU A 138 2.88 -21.69 -6.77
N LEU A 139 3.36 -22.53 -7.68
CA LEU A 139 2.63 -23.02 -8.85
C LEU A 139 2.62 -24.55 -8.88
#